data_fe62870c308c0c4f8698fb4c7532de78
#
_entry.id   fe62870c308c0c4f8698fb4c7532de78
#
_cell.length_a   1.000
_cell.length_b   1.000
_cell.length_c   1.000
_cell.angle_alpha   90.00
_cell.angle_beta   90.00
_cell.angle_gamma   90.00
#
_symmetry.space_group_name_H-M   'P 1'
#
loop_
_entity.id
_entity.type
_entity.pdbx_description
1 polymer ?
#
loop_
_entity_poly.entity_id
_entity_poly.type
_entity_poly.pdbx_seq_one_letter_code
_entity_poly.pdbx_strand_id
1 'polypeptide(L)'
;MDGHQVWIAECEKIDFIAKPRRYKEGTRTSEDAANQLGCDISNIAKSIVFGGNKGAVVVITSGSNRVDRKKKLKKILGYKPSQASPEYVLENTGFEIGGVPPFGHLKKTEIIMDEDLFNYELIWGAGGTADTVFPITPEELQKISGASVKDVKQ
;
A
#
# COMPACT_ATOMS: atom_id res chain seq x y z
N MET A 1 -0.14 20.26 -7.13
CA MET A 1 -0.45 19.48 -5.91
C MET A 1 0.57 18.36 -5.79
N ASP A 2 1.09 18.11 -4.59
CA ASP A 2 1.92 16.92 -4.37
C ASP A 2 1.05 15.68 -4.25
N GLY A 3 1.68 14.50 -4.19
CA GLY A 3 0.94 13.23 -4.11
C GLY A 3 0.06 13.12 -2.86
N HIS A 4 0.48 13.71 -1.75
CA HIS A 4 -0.32 13.70 -0.54
C HIS A 4 -1.62 14.50 -0.71
N GLN A 5 -1.54 15.67 -1.31
CA GLN A 5 -2.74 16.49 -1.58
C GLN A 5 -3.70 15.77 -2.53
N VAL A 6 -3.16 15.08 -3.55
CA VAL A 6 -3.96 14.28 -4.47
C VAL A 6 -4.68 13.15 -3.69
N TRP A 7 -3.96 12.45 -2.82
CA TRP A 7 -4.55 11.36 -2.04
C TRP A 7 -5.59 11.85 -1.04
N ILE A 8 -5.36 12.98 -0.37
CA ILE A 8 -6.35 13.57 0.54
C ILE A 8 -7.65 13.89 -0.21
N ALA A 9 -7.55 14.39 -1.45
CA ALA A 9 -8.74 14.63 -2.27
C ALA A 9 -9.50 13.33 -2.57
N GLU A 10 -8.80 12.22 -2.80
CA GLU A 10 -9.44 10.91 -2.97
C GLU A 10 -10.12 10.45 -1.68
N CYS A 11 -9.50 10.69 -0.52
CA CYS A 11 -10.11 10.36 0.77
C CYS A 11 -11.42 11.13 0.98
N GLU A 12 -11.45 12.41 0.61
CA GLU A 12 -12.66 13.23 0.73
C GLU A 12 -13.82 12.69 -0.12
N LYS A 13 -13.51 12.18 -1.32
CA LYS A 13 -14.54 11.59 -2.20
C LYS A 13 -15.24 10.38 -1.59
N ILE A 14 -14.58 9.65 -0.71
CA ILE A 14 -15.14 8.44 -0.08
C ILE A 14 -15.48 8.67 1.40
N ASP A 15 -15.48 9.93 1.84
CA ASP A 15 -15.76 10.32 3.22
C ASP A 15 -14.84 9.64 4.25
N PHE A 16 -13.60 9.34 3.85
CA PHE A 16 -12.60 8.81 4.77
C PHE A 16 -11.84 9.96 5.43
N ILE A 17 -11.92 10.04 6.75
CA ILE A 17 -11.17 11.04 7.54
C ILE A 17 -9.81 10.46 7.85
N ALA A 18 -8.83 10.77 7.02
CA ALA A 18 -7.44 10.41 7.26
C ALA A 18 -6.89 11.28 8.39
N LYS A 19 -6.04 10.68 9.20
CA LYS A 19 -5.30 11.40 10.25
C LYS A 19 -3.81 11.28 9.94
N PRO A 20 -3.35 11.89 8.83
CA PRO A 20 -1.99 11.70 8.36
C PRO A 20 -0.98 12.38 9.25
N ARG A 21 0.24 11.84 9.20
CA ARG A 21 1.42 12.46 9.78
C ARG A 21 2.47 12.65 8.70
N ARG A 22 3.18 13.76 8.76
CA ARG A 22 4.28 14.04 7.83
C ARG A 22 5.58 14.13 8.63
N TYR A 23 6.60 13.43 8.14
CA TYR A 23 7.91 13.39 8.79
C TYR A 23 8.96 13.94 7.84
N LYS A 24 9.68 14.98 8.28
CA LYS A 24 10.70 15.67 7.49
C LYS A 24 11.81 14.72 7.01
N GLU A 25 12.19 13.77 7.86
CA GLU A 25 13.23 12.78 7.55
C GLU A 25 12.75 11.69 6.60
N GLY A 26 11.43 11.64 6.32
CA GLY A 26 10.84 10.70 5.41
C GLY A 26 10.42 9.38 6.05
N THR A 27 9.49 8.73 5.37
CA THR A 27 8.94 7.42 5.77
C THR A 27 8.91 6.48 4.56
N ARG A 28 9.89 6.62 3.69
CA ARG A 28 9.93 5.93 2.39
C ARG A 28 10.02 4.41 2.53
N THR A 29 10.85 3.91 3.46
CA THR A 29 10.93 2.49 3.74
C THR A 29 10.06 2.15 4.95
N SER A 30 9.67 0.86 5.06
CA SER A 30 8.91 0.39 6.23
C SER A 30 9.71 0.60 7.52
N GLU A 31 11.03 0.40 7.47
CA GLU A 31 11.91 0.64 8.61
C GLU A 31 11.91 2.11 9.02
N ASP A 32 12.05 3.03 8.06
CA ASP A 32 12.01 4.46 8.33
C ASP A 32 10.68 4.86 8.97
N ALA A 33 9.58 4.39 8.41
CA ALA A 33 8.24 4.68 8.93
C ALA A 33 8.08 4.15 10.35
N ALA A 34 8.48 2.91 10.62
CA ALA A 34 8.39 2.30 11.94
C ALA A 34 9.21 3.07 12.97
N ASN A 35 10.41 3.50 12.60
CA ASN A 35 11.28 4.29 13.48
C ASN A 35 10.67 5.65 13.81
N GLN A 36 10.11 6.35 12.83
CA GLN A 36 9.46 7.64 13.04
C GLN A 36 8.20 7.52 13.90
N LEU A 37 7.43 6.46 13.72
CA LEU A 37 6.18 6.23 14.45
C LEU A 37 6.39 5.60 15.82
N GLY A 38 7.55 4.98 16.05
CA GLY A 38 7.81 4.24 17.28
C GLY A 38 7.00 2.95 17.38
N CYS A 39 6.71 2.32 16.25
CA CYS A 39 5.99 1.04 16.20
C CYS A 39 6.86 -0.05 15.58
N ASP A 40 6.36 -1.30 15.61
CA ASP A 40 7.01 -2.42 14.92
C ASP A 40 6.91 -2.25 13.41
N ILE A 41 7.93 -2.69 12.68
CA ILE A 41 7.92 -2.70 11.23
C ILE A 41 6.74 -3.52 10.67
N SER A 42 6.30 -4.55 11.39
CA SER A 42 5.16 -5.38 11.00
C SER A 42 3.82 -4.62 10.97
N ASN A 43 3.73 -3.49 11.69
CA ASN A 43 2.53 -2.63 11.67
C ASN A 43 2.49 -1.71 10.45
N ILE A 44 3.53 -1.69 9.63
CA ILE A 44 3.56 -0.89 8.42
C ILE A 44 2.88 -1.67 7.28
N ALA A 45 1.88 -1.06 6.66
CA ALA A 45 1.18 -1.60 5.51
C ALA A 45 1.81 -1.01 4.25
N LYS A 46 2.73 -1.77 3.65
CA LYS A 46 3.50 -1.35 2.49
C LYS A 46 2.78 -1.75 1.21
N SER A 47 2.56 -0.79 0.30
CA SER A 47 1.90 -1.06 -0.98
C SER A 47 2.96 -1.29 -2.06
N ILE A 48 3.05 -2.52 -2.55
CA ILE A 48 3.98 -2.92 -3.61
C ILE A 48 3.18 -3.12 -4.90
N VAL A 49 3.64 -2.51 -5.98
CA VAL A 49 2.97 -2.54 -7.28
C VAL A 49 3.64 -3.54 -8.21
N PHE A 50 2.82 -4.38 -8.84
CA PHE A 50 3.25 -5.32 -9.88
C PHE A 50 2.48 -5.08 -11.16
N GLY A 51 3.07 -5.48 -12.30
CA GLY A 51 2.38 -5.44 -13.58
C GLY A 51 1.49 -6.67 -13.73
N GLY A 52 0.21 -6.44 -14.01
CA GLY A 52 -0.78 -7.49 -14.21
C GLY A 52 -1.29 -7.54 -15.65
N ASN A 53 -2.14 -8.54 -15.93
CA ASN A 53 -2.71 -8.72 -17.27
C ASN A 53 -3.82 -7.71 -17.60
N LYS A 54 -4.47 -7.17 -16.56
CA LYS A 54 -5.59 -6.22 -16.70
C LYS A 54 -5.33 -4.92 -15.97
N GLY A 55 -4.08 -4.50 -15.90
CA GLY A 55 -3.67 -3.32 -15.15
C GLY A 55 -2.79 -3.69 -13.97
N ALA A 56 -2.47 -2.71 -13.13
CA ALA A 56 -1.57 -2.92 -12.01
C ALA A 56 -2.21 -3.77 -10.91
N VAL A 57 -1.38 -4.56 -10.26
CA VAL A 57 -1.72 -5.30 -9.05
C VAL A 57 -0.99 -4.66 -7.89
N VAL A 58 -1.73 -4.24 -6.87
CA VAL A 58 -1.15 -3.64 -5.67
C VAL A 58 -1.29 -4.63 -4.52
N VAL A 59 -0.15 -5.00 -3.93
CA VAL A 59 -0.13 -5.90 -2.77
C VAL A 59 0.20 -5.09 -1.54
N ILE A 60 -0.73 -5.05 -0.60
CA ILE A 60 -0.54 -4.39 0.69
C ILE A 60 0.03 -5.44 1.64
N THR A 61 1.31 -5.33 1.94
CA THR A 61 2.03 -6.31 2.75
C THR A 61 2.49 -5.71 4.07
N SER A 62 2.57 -6.55 5.11
CA SER A 62 3.24 -6.16 6.35
C SER A 62 4.71 -5.85 6.06
N GLY A 63 5.24 -4.79 6.67
CA GLY A 63 6.61 -4.36 6.47
C GLY A 63 7.67 -5.38 6.88
N SER A 64 7.31 -6.38 7.69
CA SER A 64 8.20 -7.47 8.07
C SER A 64 8.19 -8.63 7.08
N ASN A 65 7.29 -8.64 6.11
CA ASN A 65 7.12 -9.72 5.14
C ASN A 65 7.69 -9.36 3.77
N ARG A 66 8.09 -10.37 3.03
CA ARG A 66 8.43 -10.26 1.61
C ARG A 66 7.36 -10.93 0.78
N VAL A 67 6.88 -10.25 -0.26
CA VAL A 67 5.86 -10.79 -1.15
C VAL A 67 6.46 -11.89 -2.02
N ASP A 68 5.78 -13.04 -2.06
CA ASP A 68 6.16 -14.15 -2.93
C ASP A 68 5.48 -13.99 -4.30
N ARG A 69 6.16 -13.28 -5.19
CA ARG A 69 5.66 -13.00 -6.54
C ARG A 69 5.59 -14.25 -7.41
N LYS A 70 6.59 -15.11 -7.31
CA LYS A 70 6.78 -16.22 -8.27
C LYS A 70 5.88 -17.40 -8.01
N LYS A 71 5.45 -17.63 -6.77
CA LYS A 71 4.63 -18.78 -6.38
C LYS A 71 3.25 -18.36 -5.90
N LYS A 72 3.19 -17.63 -4.80
CA LYS A 72 1.89 -17.29 -4.17
C LYS A 72 1.07 -16.33 -5.01
N LEU A 73 1.66 -15.24 -5.49
CA LEU A 73 0.92 -14.32 -6.36
C LEU A 73 0.50 -15.00 -7.66
N LYS A 74 1.37 -15.83 -8.23
CA LYS A 74 1.02 -16.60 -9.43
C LYS A 74 -0.21 -17.48 -9.19
N LYS A 75 -0.26 -18.16 -8.04
CA LYS A 75 -1.40 -19.00 -7.67
C LYS A 75 -2.67 -18.18 -7.47
N ILE A 76 -2.56 -17.05 -6.77
CA ILE A 76 -3.71 -16.17 -6.49
C ILE A 76 -4.29 -15.58 -7.77
N LEU A 77 -3.42 -15.09 -8.66
CA LEU A 77 -3.82 -14.38 -9.86
C LEU A 77 -4.12 -15.30 -11.05
N GLY A 78 -3.56 -16.51 -11.05
CA GLY A 78 -3.62 -17.42 -12.20
C GLY A 78 -2.56 -17.16 -13.26
N TYR A 79 -1.67 -16.20 -13.02
CA TYR A 79 -0.52 -15.88 -13.87
C TYR A 79 0.57 -15.22 -13.00
N LYS A 80 1.82 -15.25 -13.48
CA LYS A 80 2.92 -14.62 -12.76
C LYS A 80 2.95 -13.12 -13.07
N PRO A 81 2.74 -12.22 -12.07
CA PRO A 81 2.82 -10.80 -12.33
C PRO A 81 4.27 -10.38 -12.56
N SER A 82 4.47 -9.32 -13.32
CA SER A 82 5.79 -8.78 -13.59
C SER A 82 6.19 -7.74 -12.53
N GLN A 83 7.48 -7.51 -12.39
CA GLN A 83 7.95 -6.39 -11.60
C GLN A 83 7.61 -5.09 -12.34
N ALA A 84 7.31 -4.04 -11.58
CA ALA A 84 6.90 -2.75 -12.14
C ALA A 84 8.06 -1.76 -12.07
N SER A 85 8.27 -1.02 -13.17
CA SER A 85 9.22 0.10 -13.19
C SER A 85 8.63 1.31 -12.44
N PRO A 86 9.47 2.26 -12.01
CA PRO A 86 8.98 3.51 -11.42
C PRO A 86 7.97 4.24 -12.31
N GLU A 87 8.19 4.24 -13.62
CA GLU A 87 7.30 4.88 -14.60
C GLU A 87 5.95 4.17 -14.65
N TYR A 88 5.95 2.85 -14.62
CA TYR A 88 4.73 2.05 -14.60
C TYR A 88 3.91 2.33 -13.33
N VAL A 89 4.59 2.39 -12.17
CA VAL A 89 3.94 2.68 -10.91
C VAL A 89 3.26 4.04 -10.95
N LEU A 90 3.96 5.08 -11.38
CA LEU A 90 3.43 6.44 -11.47
C LEU A 90 2.26 6.51 -12.45
N GLU A 91 2.39 5.92 -13.63
CA GLU A 91 1.36 5.93 -14.68
C GLU A 91 0.06 5.26 -14.22
N ASN A 92 0.17 4.15 -13.51
CA ASN A 92 -1.01 3.36 -13.12
C ASN A 92 -1.62 3.78 -11.79
N THR A 93 -0.80 4.17 -10.82
CA THR A 93 -1.31 4.53 -9.49
C THR A 93 -1.47 6.03 -9.29
N GLY A 94 -0.71 6.85 -10.04
CA GLY A 94 -0.65 8.29 -9.86
C GLY A 94 0.31 8.73 -8.76
N PHE A 95 1.04 7.79 -8.16
CA PHE A 95 1.96 8.06 -7.05
C PHE A 95 3.33 7.46 -7.31
N GLU A 96 4.36 8.06 -6.72
CA GLU A 96 5.72 7.57 -6.85
C GLU A 96 6.00 6.42 -5.87
N ILE A 97 6.95 5.56 -6.23
CA ILE A 97 7.43 4.48 -5.35
C ILE A 97 7.86 5.08 -4.01
N GLY A 98 7.47 4.41 -2.93
CA GLY A 98 7.72 4.87 -1.57
C GLY A 98 6.57 5.70 -1.01
N GLY A 99 5.70 6.23 -1.86
CA GLY A 99 4.54 7.02 -1.47
C GLY A 99 3.20 6.43 -1.90
N VAL A 100 3.19 5.25 -2.54
CA VAL A 100 1.94 4.65 -3.04
C VAL A 100 1.02 4.28 -1.87
N PRO A 101 -0.17 4.89 -1.80
CA PRO A 101 -1.13 4.55 -0.75
C PRO A 101 -1.83 3.23 -1.07
N PRO A 102 -2.48 2.61 -0.08
CA PRO A 102 -3.16 1.33 -0.30
C PRO A 102 -4.48 1.43 -1.06
N PHE A 103 -4.97 2.63 -1.31
CA PHE A 103 -6.18 2.90 -2.10
C PHE A 103 -6.11 4.32 -2.66
N GLY A 104 -7.05 4.67 -3.54
CA GLY A 104 -7.09 5.99 -4.17
C GLY A 104 -6.21 6.09 -5.40
N HIS A 105 -5.99 4.99 -6.11
CA HIS A 105 -5.13 4.93 -7.30
C HIS A 105 -5.78 5.60 -8.51
N LEU A 106 -4.95 6.16 -9.39
CA LEU A 106 -5.41 6.86 -10.59
C LEU A 106 -6.23 5.98 -11.52
N LYS A 107 -5.72 4.79 -11.81
CA LYS A 107 -6.42 3.79 -12.61
C LYS A 107 -6.92 2.68 -11.69
N LYS A 108 -7.89 1.91 -12.16
CA LYS A 108 -8.36 0.76 -11.40
C LYS A 108 -7.24 -0.26 -11.26
N THR A 109 -7.01 -0.70 -10.03
CA THR A 109 -5.98 -1.70 -9.69
C THR A 109 -6.64 -2.90 -9.02
N GLU A 110 -6.03 -4.07 -9.17
CA GLU A 110 -6.39 -5.22 -8.35
C GLU A 110 -5.61 -5.14 -7.06
N ILE A 111 -6.30 -5.20 -5.92
CA ILE A 111 -5.67 -5.01 -4.60
C ILE A 111 -5.74 -6.32 -3.81
N ILE A 112 -4.58 -6.78 -3.35
CA ILE A 112 -4.43 -7.97 -2.52
C ILE A 112 -3.82 -7.52 -1.20
N MET A 113 -4.35 -8.01 -0.09
CA MET A 113 -3.92 -7.61 1.25
C MET A 113 -3.38 -8.79 2.02
N ASP A 114 -2.21 -8.61 2.61
CA ASP A 114 -1.52 -9.59 3.45
C ASP A 114 -2.36 -9.91 4.69
N GLU A 115 -2.69 -11.18 4.88
CA GLU A 115 -3.47 -11.62 6.03
C GLU A 115 -2.80 -11.31 7.37
N ASP A 116 -1.47 -11.23 7.40
CA ASP A 116 -0.73 -10.94 8.64
C ASP A 116 -1.02 -9.55 9.19
N LEU A 117 -1.49 -8.62 8.37
CA LEU A 117 -1.88 -7.28 8.83
C LEU A 117 -3.04 -7.32 9.82
N PHE A 118 -3.85 -8.36 9.78
CA PHE A 118 -4.98 -8.54 10.70
C PHE A 118 -4.56 -8.97 12.12
N ASN A 119 -3.27 -9.23 12.34
CA ASN A 119 -2.75 -9.51 13.67
C ASN A 119 -2.65 -8.24 14.54
N TYR A 120 -2.87 -7.06 13.96
CA TYR A 120 -2.69 -5.78 14.64
C TYR A 120 -3.98 -4.99 14.65
N GLU A 121 -4.19 -4.21 15.72
CA GLU A 121 -5.36 -3.32 15.80
C GLU A 121 -5.23 -2.12 14.88
N LEU A 122 -4.01 -1.63 14.69
CA LEU A 122 -3.73 -0.44 13.90
C LEU A 122 -2.52 -0.68 13.01
N ILE A 123 -2.65 -0.29 11.75
CA ILE A 123 -1.58 -0.35 10.76
C ILE A 123 -1.40 1.04 10.14
N TRP A 124 -0.26 1.26 9.49
CA TRP A 124 0.09 2.55 8.92
C TRP A 124 0.46 2.39 7.46
N GLY A 125 -0.23 3.13 6.60
CA GLY A 125 0.03 3.14 5.15
C GLY A 125 0.63 4.46 4.71
N ALA A 126 1.20 4.46 3.49
CA ALA A 126 1.68 5.69 2.87
C ALA A 126 0.51 6.59 2.48
N GLY A 127 0.70 7.89 2.64
CA GLY A 127 -0.32 8.90 2.37
C GLY A 127 -0.12 9.65 1.05
N GLY A 128 0.51 9.02 0.06
CA GLY A 128 0.69 9.60 -1.28
C GLY A 128 2.06 10.21 -1.55
N THR A 129 2.90 10.35 -0.52
CA THR A 129 4.29 10.81 -0.65
C THR A 129 5.20 9.98 0.25
N ALA A 130 6.50 10.05 -0.01
CA ALA A 130 7.50 9.27 0.76
C ALA A 130 7.72 9.80 2.19
N ASP A 131 7.06 10.88 2.59
CA ASP A 131 7.18 11.49 3.91
C ASP A 131 5.84 11.52 4.68
N THR A 132 4.80 10.91 4.15
CA THR A 132 3.47 10.89 4.80
C THR A 132 3.02 9.48 5.10
N VAL A 133 2.39 9.30 6.26
CA VAL A 133 1.77 8.04 6.67
C VAL A 133 0.43 8.33 7.33
N PHE A 134 -0.47 7.35 7.34
CA PHE A 134 -1.76 7.48 8.00
C PHE A 134 -2.14 6.18 8.71
N PRO A 135 -2.87 6.28 9.84
CA PRO A 135 -3.33 5.10 10.56
C PRO A 135 -4.67 4.61 10.03
N ILE A 136 -4.87 3.30 10.06
CA ILE A 136 -6.15 2.69 9.71
C ILE A 136 -6.21 1.29 10.33
N THR A 137 -7.42 0.82 10.65
CA THR A 137 -7.57 -0.58 11.06
C THR A 137 -7.52 -1.49 9.82
N PRO A 138 -7.04 -2.73 9.96
CA PRO A 138 -7.04 -3.67 8.83
C PRO A 138 -8.41 -3.89 8.22
N GLU A 139 -9.44 -3.98 9.04
CA GLU A 139 -10.82 -4.19 8.62
C GLU A 139 -11.35 -3.03 7.77
N GLU A 140 -11.08 -1.81 8.21
CA GLU A 140 -11.48 -0.61 7.45
C GLU A 140 -10.71 -0.51 6.14
N LEU A 141 -9.41 -0.82 6.16
CA LEU A 141 -8.61 -0.80 4.94
C LEU A 141 -9.13 -1.81 3.92
N GLN A 142 -9.46 -3.03 4.35
CA GLN A 142 -10.03 -4.03 3.46
C GLN A 142 -11.34 -3.53 2.84
N LYS A 143 -12.21 -2.94 3.65
CA LYS A 143 -13.50 -2.43 3.20
C LYS A 143 -13.33 -1.31 2.17
N ILE A 144 -12.48 -0.35 2.44
CA ILE A 144 -12.27 0.81 1.57
C ILE A 144 -11.57 0.40 0.27
N SER A 145 -10.55 -0.43 0.35
CA SER A 145 -9.75 -0.84 -0.80
C SER A 145 -10.42 -1.91 -1.66
N GLY A 146 -11.35 -2.67 -1.10
CA GLY A 146 -11.93 -3.83 -1.78
C GLY A 146 -10.93 -4.98 -1.93
N ALA A 147 -9.88 -5.00 -1.13
CA ALA A 147 -8.80 -5.98 -1.26
C ALA A 147 -9.24 -7.41 -0.94
N SER A 148 -8.65 -8.36 -1.66
CA SER A 148 -8.72 -9.78 -1.29
C SER A 148 -7.63 -10.09 -0.28
N VAL A 149 -8.01 -10.67 0.86
CA VAL A 149 -7.07 -11.01 1.94
C VAL A 149 -6.48 -12.39 1.66
N LYS A 150 -5.16 -12.48 1.56
CA LYS A 150 -4.46 -13.70 1.18
C LYS A 150 -3.13 -13.82 1.92
N ASP A 151 -2.60 -15.04 1.98
CA ASP A 151 -1.21 -15.29 2.35
C ASP A 151 -0.34 -14.97 1.13
N VAL A 152 0.47 -13.91 1.23
CA VAL A 152 1.32 -13.43 0.13
C VAL A 152 2.81 -13.50 0.45
N LYS A 153 3.17 -13.90 1.66
CA LYS A 153 4.57 -13.88 2.12
C LYS A 153 5.35 -15.10 1.67
N GLN A 154 6.65 -14.88 1.46
CA GLN A 154 7.60 -15.96 1.22
C GLN A 154 7.71 -16.90 2.41
#